data_4b413170b7ffa973c5e6df7e3e616ee5
#
_entry.id   4b413170b7ffa973c5e6df7e3e616ee5
#
_cell.length_a   1.000
_cell.length_b   1.000
_cell.length_c   1.000
_cell.angle_alpha   90.00
_cell.angle_beta   90.00
_cell.angle_gamma   90.00
#
_symmetry.space_group_name_H-M   'P 1'
#
loop_
_entity.id
_entity.type
_entity.pdbx_description
1 polymer ?
#
loop_
_entity_poly.entity_id
_entity_poly.type
_entity_poly.pdbx_seq_one_letter_code
_entity_poly.pdbx_strand_id
1 'polypeptide(L)'
;MLSMKSYSFFWTVFCLLFPGILLAQIGNRYADPVFENIITTTEIPFSSAVREGQTSPTTLYLDFYEPSDDTLSARPLVITVFGGAFVAGSRDWCDMVEYCTRFAKHGYAAASIDYRLLPLTSISASSLIRSAYMAAQDVNSAIRFLKAHCNEYRIDTNNIFLLGNSAGSIAILNEIFLSNEERPPETFVSPDPGPMNNSGYDEYSGFSSKVAGAVAQWGGVHDVEVIDPDEYVPLCMIHGTEDNVVPYDSGFCYSYLPLSFFPYMYGSHTIANHLSDLGIEDYEFHPFEGEEHSFYITMYTILLEDKFDTCFNIARNFLYNHLDIHSTSDVSQYVADNVRIYPNPTSDILFVELKRGEKIANIALYDMQGRIVEESDASPIFLGHLPSGVYAVQVKASNGRKFIQKVVIK
;
A
#
# COMPACT_ATOMS: atom_id res chain seq x y z
N MET A 1 21.48 -79.70 28.03
CA MET A 1 21.81 -78.31 28.29
C MET A 1 21.67 -77.52 26.96
N LEU A 2 20.53 -76.90 26.73
CA LEU A 2 20.22 -76.13 25.53
C LEU A 2 20.44 -74.66 25.84
N SER A 3 21.31 -74.06 25.04
CA SER A 3 21.63 -72.61 25.08
C SER A 3 20.60 -71.82 24.23
N MET A 4 19.81 -70.97 24.90
CA MET A 4 18.91 -70.02 24.28
C MET A 4 19.71 -68.80 23.83
N LYS A 5 19.75 -68.50 22.51
CA LYS A 5 20.23 -67.25 21.96
C LYS A 5 19.10 -66.20 22.00
N SER A 6 19.33 -65.14 22.71
CA SER A 6 18.47 -63.96 22.79
C SER A 6 18.68 -63.11 21.53
N TYR A 7 17.65 -62.86 20.72
CA TYR A 7 17.64 -61.88 19.64
C TYR A 7 17.05 -60.54 20.18
N SER A 8 17.89 -59.56 20.28
CA SER A 8 17.52 -58.22 20.56
C SER A 8 17.01 -57.55 19.28
N PHE A 9 15.72 -57.20 19.25
CA PHE A 9 15.08 -56.49 18.14
C PHE A 9 15.18 -54.99 18.41
N PHE A 10 16.08 -54.28 17.70
CA PHE A 10 16.15 -52.81 17.68
C PHE A 10 15.05 -52.28 16.79
N TRP A 11 14.07 -51.61 17.40
CA TRP A 11 13.13 -50.77 16.69
C TRP A 11 13.76 -49.40 16.41
N THR A 12 14.16 -49.14 15.17
CA THR A 12 14.54 -47.82 14.73
C THR A 12 13.27 -47.06 14.39
N VAL A 13 12.85 -46.17 15.29
CA VAL A 13 11.76 -45.22 15.01
C VAL A 13 12.30 -44.16 14.06
N PHE A 14 11.90 -44.24 12.81
CA PHE A 14 12.17 -43.21 11.81
C PHE A 14 11.18 -42.05 12.05
N CYS A 15 11.63 -41.03 12.78
CA CYS A 15 10.89 -39.75 12.85
C CYS A 15 10.91 -39.09 11.47
N LEU A 16 9.87 -39.31 10.68
CA LEU A 16 9.54 -38.47 9.57
C LEU A 16 9.14 -37.10 10.11
N LEU A 17 10.08 -36.17 10.17
CA LEU A 17 9.78 -34.75 10.33
C LEU A 17 9.00 -34.32 9.06
N PHE A 18 7.72 -34.15 9.22
CA PHE A 18 6.87 -33.55 8.19
C PHE A 18 7.26 -32.06 8.04
N PRO A 19 7.70 -31.63 6.85
CA PRO A 19 7.79 -30.20 6.55
C PRO A 19 6.39 -29.64 6.18
N GLY A 20 5.37 -30.01 6.95
CA GLY A 20 3.98 -29.67 6.65
C GLY A 20 3.47 -28.38 7.33
N ILE A 21 4.26 -27.79 8.22
CA ILE A 21 3.79 -26.64 9.01
C ILE A 21 4.13 -25.30 8.32
N LEU A 22 5.09 -25.26 7.40
CA LEU A 22 5.44 -24.00 6.70
C LEU A 22 4.47 -23.61 5.56
N LEU A 23 3.70 -24.56 5.03
CA LEU A 23 2.79 -24.29 3.89
C LEU A 23 1.41 -23.77 4.28
N ALA A 24 1.02 -23.88 5.56
CA ALA A 24 -0.31 -23.44 6.02
C ALA A 24 -0.37 -21.93 6.37
N GLN A 25 0.77 -21.28 6.61
CA GLN A 25 0.82 -19.83 6.91
C GLN A 25 0.92 -18.95 5.65
N ILE A 26 1.20 -19.51 4.48
CA ILE A 26 1.45 -18.75 3.26
C ILE A 26 0.14 -18.32 2.57
N GLY A 27 -0.97 -19.03 2.79
CA GLY A 27 -2.22 -18.81 2.07
C GLY A 27 -2.98 -17.53 2.43
N ASN A 28 -2.73 -16.94 3.59
CA ASN A 28 -3.48 -15.79 4.11
C ASN A 28 -2.59 -14.57 4.44
N ARG A 29 -1.29 -14.63 4.12
CA ARG A 29 -0.40 -13.49 4.32
C ARG A 29 -0.95 -12.26 3.58
N TYR A 30 -0.82 -11.11 4.20
CA TYR A 30 -1.35 -9.82 3.80
C TYR A 30 -2.88 -9.66 3.97
N ALA A 31 -3.66 -10.73 3.95
CA ALA A 31 -5.09 -10.71 4.25
C ALA A 31 -5.40 -10.93 5.74
N ASP A 32 -4.67 -11.85 6.39
CA ASP A 32 -4.85 -12.20 7.79
C ASP A 32 -3.58 -11.92 8.61
N PRO A 33 -3.70 -11.69 9.94
CA PRO A 33 -2.52 -11.57 10.80
C PRO A 33 -1.86 -12.94 10.96
N VAL A 34 -0.69 -13.11 10.36
CA VAL A 34 0.09 -14.36 10.37
C VAL A 34 1.32 -14.29 11.28
N PHE A 35 1.63 -13.11 11.80
CA PHE A 35 2.74 -12.89 12.72
C PHE A 35 2.23 -12.38 14.07
N GLU A 36 2.69 -12.99 15.17
CA GLU A 36 2.35 -12.56 16.53
C GLU A 36 3.22 -11.39 16.97
N ASN A 37 4.53 -11.47 16.68
CA ASN A 37 5.52 -10.53 17.13
C ASN A 37 6.04 -9.65 15.98
N ILE A 38 6.33 -8.41 16.31
CA ILE A 38 6.93 -7.43 15.39
C ILE A 38 8.21 -6.86 16.01
N ILE A 39 9.06 -6.32 15.14
CA ILE A 39 10.22 -5.51 15.52
C ILE A 39 9.91 -4.08 15.12
N THR A 40 10.20 -3.13 16.02
CA THR A 40 10.11 -1.71 15.73
C THR A 40 11.50 -1.08 15.87
N THR A 41 11.95 -0.40 14.82
CA THR A 41 13.17 0.42 14.84
C THR A 41 12.74 1.88 14.76
N THR A 42 13.02 2.64 15.80
CA THR A 42 12.58 4.03 15.93
C THR A 42 13.68 5.03 15.58
N GLU A 43 13.27 6.28 15.32
CA GLU A 43 14.16 7.43 15.13
C GLU A 43 15.16 7.26 13.98
N ILE A 44 14.74 6.65 12.85
CA ILE A 44 15.55 6.54 11.64
C ILE A 44 15.50 7.89 10.90
N PRO A 45 16.62 8.62 10.74
CA PRO A 45 16.63 9.89 10.04
C PRO A 45 16.51 9.65 8.53
N PHE A 46 15.47 10.19 7.88
CA PHE A 46 15.26 10.00 6.44
C PHE A 46 15.36 11.29 5.62
N SER A 47 15.24 12.44 6.27
CA SER A 47 15.24 13.75 5.59
C SER A 47 15.75 14.86 6.50
N SER A 48 16.16 15.96 5.87
CA SER A 48 16.50 17.21 6.58
C SER A 48 16.04 18.39 5.73
N ALA A 49 15.09 19.17 6.24
CA ALA A 49 14.48 20.26 5.47
C ALA A 49 14.08 21.44 6.37
N VAL A 50 14.01 22.64 5.76
CA VAL A 50 13.66 23.87 6.48
C VAL A 50 12.14 23.97 6.61
N ARG A 51 11.64 24.21 7.83
CA ARG A 51 10.23 24.45 8.13
C ARG A 51 9.79 25.84 7.68
N GLU A 52 8.49 25.99 7.43
CA GLU A 52 7.89 27.31 7.18
C GLU A 52 8.22 28.30 8.32
N GLY A 53 8.68 29.48 7.96
CA GLY A 53 9.05 30.52 8.91
C GLY A 53 10.36 30.26 9.70
N GLN A 54 11.15 29.25 9.34
CA GLN A 54 12.43 28.93 9.93
C GLN A 54 13.57 29.15 8.95
N THR A 55 14.80 29.20 9.44
CA THR A 55 16.01 29.35 8.60
C THR A 55 16.98 28.18 8.70
N SER A 56 16.80 27.32 9.70
CA SER A 56 17.63 26.13 9.91
C SER A 56 16.85 24.87 9.59
N PRO A 57 17.48 23.88 8.97
CA PRO A 57 16.84 22.61 8.68
C PRO A 57 16.52 21.83 9.96
N THR A 58 15.45 21.06 9.91
CA THR A 58 15.03 20.10 10.94
C THR A 58 15.19 18.70 10.37
N THR A 59 15.77 17.79 11.12
CA THR A 59 15.80 16.37 10.76
C THR A 59 14.43 15.77 10.97
N LEU A 60 13.97 15.01 9.99
CA LEU A 60 12.73 14.23 10.01
C LEU A 60 13.08 12.76 10.19
N TYR A 61 12.31 12.10 11.02
CA TYR A 61 12.52 10.70 11.39
C TYR A 61 11.35 9.85 10.96
N LEU A 62 11.61 8.57 10.77
CA LEU A 62 10.58 7.54 10.65
C LEU A 62 10.80 6.45 11.70
N ASP A 63 9.71 5.76 12.04
CA ASP A 63 9.72 4.53 12.81
C ASP A 63 9.31 3.39 11.88
N PHE A 64 10.12 2.31 11.85
CA PHE A 64 9.95 1.19 10.95
C PHE A 64 9.49 -0.05 11.70
N TYR A 65 8.47 -0.74 11.17
CA TYR A 65 7.83 -1.89 11.76
C TYR A 65 7.92 -3.08 10.81
N GLU A 66 8.32 -4.23 11.33
CA GLU A 66 8.43 -5.45 10.54
C GLU A 66 8.10 -6.71 11.36
N PRO A 67 7.66 -7.81 10.72
CA PRO A 67 7.49 -9.09 11.40
C PRO A 67 8.82 -9.63 11.94
N SER A 68 8.85 -10.16 13.18
CA SER A 68 10.10 -10.59 13.82
C SER A 68 10.76 -11.81 13.17
N ASP A 69 9.98 -12.78 12.74
CA ASP A 69 10.48 -14.08 12.26
C ASP A 69 10.25 -14.28 10.75
N ASP A 70 10.12 -13.18 10.01
CA ASP A 70 9.88 -13.21 8.58
C ASP A 70 11.15 -13.46 7.77
N THR A 71 11.09 -14.45 6.89
CA THR A 71 12.21 -14.86 6.03
C THR A 71 12.17 -14.30 4.60
N LEU A 72 11.11 -13.55 4.23
CA LEU A 72 11.03 -12.95 2.90
C LEU A 72 12.12 -11.93 2.68
N SER A 73 12.69 -11.94 1.49
CA SER A 73 13.73 -11.00 1.08
C SER A 73 13.19 -9.63 0.66
N ALA A 74 11.90 -9.55 0.34
CA ALA A 74 11.22 -8.31 -0.03
C ALA A 74 9.74 -8.39 0.40
N ARG A 75 9.22 -7.30 0.98
CA ARG A 75 7.86 -7.18 1.49
C ARG A 75 7.19 -5.93 0.93
N PRO A 76 5.88 -5.95 0.66
CA PRO A 76 5.11 -4.73 0.48
C PRO A 76 5.30 -3.79 1.66
N LEU A 77 5.33 -2.48 1.37
CA LEU A 77 5.51 -1.43 2.37
C LEU A 77 4.27 -0.54 2.45
N VAL A 78 3.86 -0.21 3.67
CA VAL A 78 2.85 0.83 3.95
C VAL A 78 3.52 1.98 4.67
N ILE A 79 3.47 3.19 4.10
CA ILE A 79 3.95 4.41 4.75
C ILE A 79 2.75 5.14 5.33
N THR A 80 2.72 5.35 6.64
CA THR A 80 1.63 6.06 7.33
C THR A 80 2.01 7.50 7.63
N VAL A 81 1.06 8.42 7.43
CA VAL A 81 1.24 9.87 7.58
C VAL A 81 0.13 10.42 8.47
N PHE A 82 0.50 10.95 9.63
CA PHE A 82 -0.43 11.42 10.65
C PHE A 82 -1.17 12.71 10.27
N GLY A 83 -2.33 12.94 10.88
CA GLY A 83 -3.10 14.18 10.80
C GLY A 83 -2.55 15.31 11.68
N GLY A 84 -3.40 16.30 12.01
CA GLY A 84 -3.06 17.39 12.94
C GLY A 84 -2.90 18.75 12.28
N ALA A 85 -3.61 19.01 11.19
CA ALA A 85 -3.69 20.31 10.50
C ALA A 85 -2.34 20.93 10.12
N PHE A 86 -1.31 20.13 9.95
CA PHE A 86 0.08 20.54 9.70
C PHE A 86 0.74 21.35 10.84
N VAL A 87 0.10 21.47 11.99
CA VAL A 87 0.59 22.26 13.15
C VAL A 87 0.90 21.40 14.37
N ALA A 88 0.36 20.18 14.42
CA ALA A 88 0.55 19.24 15.52
C ALA A 88 0.61 17.82 14.96
N GLY A 89 1.03 16.89 15.81
CA GLY A 89 1.12 15.47 15.45
C GLY A 89 2.53 14.93 15.54
N SER A 90 2.61 13.63 15.49
CA SER A 90 3.85 12.88 15.60
C SER A 90 3.65 11.49 14.98
N ARG A 91 4.72 10.91 14.42
CA ARG A 91 4.74 9.55 13.87
C ARG A 91 4.37 8.46 14.88
N ASP A 92 4.47 8.77 16.20
CA ASP A 92 4.12 7.87 17.30
C ASP A 92 2.69 8.07 17.84
N TRP A 93 1.82 8.79 17.13
CA TRP A 93 0.40 8.85 17.50
C TRP A 93 -0.23 7.46 17.42
N CYS A 94 -1.17 7.19 18.35
CA CYS A 94 -1.66 5.85 18.62
C CYS A 94 -2.28 5.15 17.41
N ASP A 95 -2.96 5.86 16.53
CA ASP A 95 -3.55 5.33 15.30
C ASP A 95 -2.47 4.96 14.26
N MET A 96 -1.43 5.77 14.11
CA MET A 96 -0.31 5.47 13.21
C MET A 96 0.47 4.23 13.68
N VAL A 97 0.75 4.15 14.98
CA VAL A 97 1.38 2.99 15.63
C VAL A 97 0.54 1.73 15.44
N GLU A 98 -0.79 1.84 15.61
CA GLU A 98 -1.70 0.71 15.46
C GLU A 98 -1.81 0.24 14.00
N TYR A 99 -1.91 1.17 13.03
CA TYR A 99 -1.83 0.81 11.61
C TYR A 99 -0.55 0.06 11.27
N CYS A 100 0.62 0.62 11.64
CA CYS A 100 1.91 0.00 11.38
C CYS A 100 2.04 -1.37 12.05
N THR A 101 1.60 -1.49 13.31
CA THR A 101 1.62 -2.75 14.06
C THR A 101 0.76 -3.82 13.39
N ARG A 102 -0.46 -3.47 12.99
CA ARG A 102 -1.37 -4.41 12.33
C ARG A 102 -0.87 -4.81 10.95
N PHE A 103 -0.40 -3.87 10.13
CA PHE A 103 0.18 -4.21 8.84
C PHE A 103 1.41 -5.12 8.98
N ALA A 104 2.29 -4.87 9.95
CA ALA A 104 3.42 -5.74 10.22
C ALA A 104 2.96 -7.15 10.62
N LYS A 105 1.93 -7.28 11.47
CA LYS A 105 1.33 -8.59 11.81
C LYS A 105 0.73 -9.31 10.60
N HIS A 106 0.27 -8.58 9.58
CA HIS A 106 -0.20 -9.15 8.32
C HIS A 106 0.94 -9.48 7.34
N GLY A 107 2.19 -9.16 7.69
CA GLY A 107 3.38 -9.51 6.90
C GLY A 107 3.89 -8.42 5.97
N TYR A 108 3.33 -7.22 6.02
CA TYR A 108 3.90 -6.04 5.39
C TYR A 108 5.12 -5.54 6.18
N ALA A 109 5.97 -4.75 5.55
CA ALA A 109 6.74 -3.73 6.25
C ALA A 109 5.84 -2.49 6.41
N ALA A 110 6.03 -1.71 7.48
CA ALA A 110 5.32 -0.45 7.66
C ALA A 110 6.26 0.62 8.19
N ALA A 111 6.01 1.88 7.84
CA ALA A 111 6.79 3.01 8.30
C ALA A 111 5.86 4.17 8.67
N SER A 112 5.98 4.70 9.88
CA SER A 112 5.31 5.94 10.26
C SER A 112 6.31 7.08 10.18
N ILE A 113 5.98 8.17 9.49
CA ILE A 113 6.93 9.23 9.16
C ILE A 113 6.57 10.57 9.81
N ASP A 114 7.60 11.35 10.15
CA ASP A 114 7.46 12.77 10.43
C ASP A 114 7.29 13.57 9.13
N TYR A 115 6.67 14.72 9.22
CA TYR A 115 6.73 15.78 8.22
C TYR A 115 6.88 17.15 8.89
N ARG A 116 7.29 18.18 8.14
CA ARG A 116 7.50 19.54 8.66
C ARG A 116 6.21 20.16 9.19
N LEU A 117 6.17 20.49 10.47
CA LEU A 117 5.03 21.16 11.11
C LEU A 117 5.19 22.68 11.06
N LEU A 118 4.08 23.37 10.79
CA LEU A 118 3.96 24.82 10.87
C LEU A 118 3.92 25.29 12.34
N PRO A 119 4.70 26.30 12.73
CA PRO A 119 4.56 26.89 14.05
C PRO A 119 3.16 27.48 14.27
N LEU A 120 2.57 27.24 15.44
CA LEU A 120 1.21 27.73 15.78
C LEU A 120 1.06 29.25 15.65
N THR A 121 2.15 30.01 15.79
CA THR A 121 2.16 31.48 15.66
C THR A 121 2.09 31.96 14.21
N SER A 122 2.17 31.06 13.23
CA SER A 122 2.27 31.37 11.80
C SER A 122 1.04 30.89 11.01
N ILE A 123 -0.07 30.55 11.68
CA ILE A 123 -1.26 29.99 11.02
C ILE A 123 -1.97 31.05 10.19
N SER A 124 -2.13 30.75 8.90
CA SER A 124 -2.96 31.46 7.92
C SER A 124 -3.34 30.48 6.80
N ALA A 125 -4.32 30.81 5.96
CA ALA A 125 -4.65 30.00 4.80
C ALA A 125 -3.42 29.73 3.91
N SER A 126 -2.66 30.77 3.59
CA SER A 126 -1.45 30.66 2.76
C SER A 126 -0.38 29.76 3.39
N SER A 127 -0.09 29.92 4.69
CA SER A 127 0.92 29.09 5.36
C SER A 127 0.48 27.64 5.53
N LEU A 128 -0.81 27.37 5.67
CA LEU A 128 -1.35 25.99 5.68
C LEU A 128 -1.23 25.33 4.32
N ILE A 129 -1.55 26.03 3.22
CA ILE A 129 -1.36 25.56 1.86
C ILE A 129 0.11 25.23 1.60
N ARG A 130 1.02 26.13 1.97
CA ARG A 130 2.47 25.92 1.86
C ARG A 130 2.92 24.71 2.68
N SER A 131 2.41 24.55 3.91
CA SER A 131 2.75 23.44 4.78
C SER A 131 2.24 22.12 4.25
N ALA A 132 1.06 22.08 3.64
CA ALA A 132 0.52 20.90 2.97
C ALA A 132 1.45 20.46 1.81
N TYR A 133 1.91 21.40 0.98
CA TYR A 133 2.87 21.11 -0.09
C TYR A 133 4.23 20.64 0.48
N MET A 134 4.74 21.29 1.53
CA MET A 134 5.99 20.91 2.16
C MET A 134 5.90 19.53 2.83
N ALA A 135 4.74 19.16 3.40
CA ALA A 135 4.50 17.82 3.93
C ALA A 135 4.49 16.77 2.80
N ALA A 136 3.92 17.09 1.63
CA ALA A 136 4.01 16.23 0.45
C ALA A 136 5.46 16.01 -0.01
N GLN A 137 6.30 17.07 -0.01
CA GLN A 137 7.75 16.92 -0.27
C GLN A 137 8.42 15.97 0.74
N ASP A 138 7.99 15.99 2.00
CA ASP A 138 8.56 15.12 3.04
C ASP A 138 8.11 13.66 2.87
N VAL A 139 6.84 13.42 2.46
CA VAL A 139 6.35 12.09 2.03
C VAL A 139 7.18 11.58 0.84
N ASN A 140 7.38 12.42 -0.19
CA ASN A 140 8.21 12.12 -1.34
C ASN A 140 9.64 11.70 -0.93
N SER A 141 10.25 12.43 0.03
CA SER A 141 11.58 12.09 0.56
C SER A 141 11.60 10.75 1.28
N ALA A 142 10.56 10.42 2.06
CA ALA A 142 10.47 9.15 2.77
C ALA A 142 10.37 7.97 1.80
N ILE A 143 9.57 8.10 0.74
CA ILE A 143 9.47 7.08 -0.31
C ILE A 143 10.84 6.84 -0.96
N ARG A 144 11.54 7.90 -1.37
CA ARG A 144 12.86 7.81 -2.00
C ARG A 144 13.91 7.21 -1.08
N PHE A 145 13.93 7.62 0.19
CA PHE A 145 14.80 7.04 1.22
C PHE A 145 14.59 5.53 1.36
N LEU A 146 13.33 5.10 1.53
CA LEU A 146 12.99 3.69 1.73
C LEU A 146 13.27 2.85 0.47
N LYS A 147 13.08 3.42 -0.73
CA LYS A 147 13.51 2.77 -1.99
C LYS A 147 15.03 2.63 -2.10
N ALA A 148 15.78 3.65 -1.71
CA ALA A 148 17.24 3.60 -1.69
C ALA A 148 17.79 2.52 -0.73
N HIS A 149 17.08 2.28 0.37
CA HIS A 149 17.44 1.29 1.39
C HIS A 149 16.61 -0.01 1.29
N CYS A 150 16.01 -0.30 0.12
CA CYS A 150 15.10 -1.44 -0.04
C CYS A 150 15.73 -2.79 0.34
N ASN A 151 17.02 -2.97 0.11
CA ASN A 151 17.73 -4.20 0.49
C ASN A 151 17.91 -4.30 2.02
N GLU A 152 18.18 -3.19 2.70
CA GLU A 152 18.36 -3.13 4.15
C GLU A 152 17.04 -3.43 4.88
N TYR A 153 15.96 -2.77 4.47
CA TYR A 153 14.63 -2.93 5.06
C TYR A 153 13.80 -4.05 4.42
N ARG A 154 14.36 -4.77 3.45
CA ARG A 154 13.69 -5.87 2.72
C ARG A 154 12.35 -5.43 2.14
N ILE A 155 12.36 -4.34 1.36
CA ILE A 155 11.16 -3.73 0.77
C ILE A 155 11.03 -4.12 -0.70
N ASP A 156 9.82 -4.51 -1.10
CA ASP A 156 9.42 -4.61 -2.50
C ASP A 156 9.04 -3.22 -3.02
N THR A 157 9.91 -2.64 -3.84
CA THR A 157 9.73 -1.27 -4.35
C THR A 157 8.58 -1.11 -5.34
N ASN A 158 8.00 -2.20 -5.83
CA ASN A 158 6.79 -2.18 -6.68
C ASN A 158 5.51 -2.13 -5.85
N ASN A 159 5.57 -2.53 -4.58
CA ASN A 159 4.44 -2.63 -3.67
C ASN A 159 4.59 -1.66 -2.49
N ILE A 160 4.71 -0.37 -2.77
CA ILE A 160 4.73 0.69 -1.77
C ILE A 160 3.38 1.40 -1.79
N PHE A 161 2.75 1.51 -0.64
CA PHE A 161 1.46 2.16 -0.45
C PHE A 161 1.55 3.29 0.56
N LEU A 162 0.71 4.30 0.39
CA LEU A 162 0.55 5.39 1.35
C LEU A 162 -0.76 5.23 2.13
N LEU A 163 -0.76 5.59 3.40
CA LEU A 163 -1.96 5.73 4.21
C LEU A 163 -1.87 7.02 5.02
N GLY A 164 -2.83 7.90 4.88
CA GLY A 164 -2.85 9.14 5.63
C GLY A 164 -4.25 9.48 6.15
N ASN A 165 -4.31 10.23 7.24
CA ASN A 165 -5.55 10.78 7.76
C ASN A 165 -5.50 12.31 7.84
N SER A 166 -6.61 13.00 7.59
CA SER A 166 -6.71 14.46 7.72
C SER A 166 -5.57 15.19 6.97
N ALA A 167 -4.75 15.97 7.65
CA ALA A 167 -3.58 16.63 7.08
C ALA A 167 -2.60 15.62 6.41
N GLY A 168 -2.41 14.44 6.98
CA GLY A 168 -1.61 13.38 6.38
C GLY A 168 -2.23 12.86 5.08
N SER A 169 -3.55 12.76 5.02
CA SER A 169 -4.28 12.43 3.79
C SER A 169 -4.09 13.49 2.71
N ILE A 170 -4.18 14.78 3.07
CA ILE A 170 -3.91 15.89 2.15
C ILE A 170 -2.46 15.83 1.64
N ALA A 171 -1.49 15.51 2.52
CA ALA A 171 -0.09 15.41 2.13
C ALA A 171 0.15 14.27 1.13
N ILE A 172 -0.42 13.08 1.34
CA ILE A 172 -0.26 11.97 0.40
C ILE A 172 -0.98 12.23 -0.93
N LEU A 173 -2.17 12.87 -0.92
CA LEU A 173 -2.88 13.25 -2.14
C LEU A 173 -2.09 14.29 -2.95
N ASN A 174 -1.47 15.26 -2.30
CA ASN A 174 -0.58 16.22 -2.96
C ASN A 174 0.68 15.54 -3.52
N GLU A 175 1.23 14.54 -2.83
CA GLU A 175 2.41 13.81 -3.32
C GLU A 175 2.11 13.03 -4.58
N ILE A 176 0.95 12.34 -4.64
CA ILE A 176 0.63 11.46 -5.78
C ILE A 176 0.04 12.20 -6.99
N PHE A 177 -0.57 13.39 -6.81
CA PHE A 177 -1.30 14.07 -7.88
C PHE A 177 -0.68 15.39 -8.30
N LEU A 178 0.12 16.09 -7.47
CA LEU A 178 0.68 17.37 -7.86
C LEU A 178 1.93 17.23 -8.72
N SER A 179 1.86 17.74 -9.93
CA SER A 179 3.05 18.04 -10.73
C SER A 179 3.74 19.32 -10.22
N ASN A 180 4.96 19.59 -10.70
CA ASN A 180 5.66 20.84 -10.35
C ASN A 180 4.99 22.09 -10.93
N GLU A 181 4.27 21.96 -12.03
CA GLU A 181 3.53 23.02 -12.72
C GLU A 181 2.24 23.40 -12.00
N GLU A 182 1.66 22.44 -11.25
CA GLU A 182 0.39 22.58 -10.51
C GLU A 182 0.58 22.97 -9.05
N ARG A 183 1.79 23.29 -8.66
CA ARG A 183 2.08 23.78 -7.31
C ARG A 183 1.17 24.96 -6.95
N PRO A 184 0.58 24.98 -5.75
CA PRO A 184 -0.22 26.13 -5.30
C PRO A 184 0.56 27.44 -5.43
N PRO A 185 -0.08 28.55 -5.88
CA PRO A 185 0.59 29.84 -6.07
C PRO A 185 1.34 30.33 -4.83
N GLU A 186 0.85 30.01 -3.64
CA GLU A 186 1.46 30.35 -2.35
C GLU A 186 2.86 29.76 -2.19
N THR A 187 3.19 28.68 -2.90
CA THR A 187 4.50 28.02 -2.82
C THR A 187 5.58 28.71 -3.64
N PHE A 188 5.22 29.63 -4.54
CA PHE A 188 6.18 30.42 -5.30
C PHE A 188 6.60 31.72 -4.58
N VAL A 189 6.03 31.98 -3.40
CA VAL A 189 6.42 33.14 -2.57
C VAL A 189 7.66 32.77 -1.74
N SER A 190 8.60 33.70 -1.62
CA SER A 190 9.86 33.49 -0.86
C SER A 190 9.60 33.34 0.65
N PRO A 191 10.26 32.39 1.32
CA PRO A 191 11.18 31.38 0.77
C PRO A 191 10.44 30.28 -0.01
N ASP A 192 10.80 30.11 -1.30
CA ASP A 192 10.23 29.06 -2.14
C ASP A 192 10.69 27.68 -1.65
N PRO A 193 9.80 26.73 -1.30
CA PRO A 193 10.17 25.37 -0.93
C PRO A 193 10.76 24.55 -2.07
N GLY A 194 10.70 25.03 -3.30
CA GLY A 194 11.21 24.34 -4.48
C GLY A 194 10.28 23.26 -5.02
N PRO A 195 10.74 22.49 -6.02
CA PRO A 195 9.96 21.42 -6.64
C PRO A 195 9.66 20.27 -5.64
N MET A 196 8.75 19.36 -6.01
CA MET A 196 8.28 18.27 -5.14
C MET A 196 9.43 17.42 -4.58
N ASN A 197 10.47 17.19 -5.36
CA ASN A 197 11.64 16.40 -4.95
C ASN A 197 12.75 17.20 -4.23
N ASN A 198 12.47 18.43 -3.78
CA ASN A 198 13.46 19.32 -3.17
C ASN A 198 13.63 19.10 -1.65
N SER A 199 12.96 18.13 -1.04
CA SER A 199 13.16 17.74 0.35
C SER A 199 14.03 16.50 0.44
N GLY A 200 14.71 16.32 1.56
CA GLY A 200 15.54 15.17 1.84
C GLY A 200 17.01 15.33 1.49
N TYR A 201 17.70 14.20 1.46
CA TYR A 201 19.11 14.17 1.12
C TYR A 201 19.28 14.04 -0.40
N ASP A 202 20.20 14.82 -0.98
CA ASP A 202 20.47 14.86 -2.42
C ASP A 202 20.81 13.49 -3.02
N GLU A 203 21.44 12.61 -2.22
CA GLU A 203 21.82 11.25 -2.64
C GLU A 203 20.64 10.35 -3.01
N TYR A 204 19.42 10.68 -2.55
CA TYR A 204 18.19 9.92 -2.89
C TYR A 204 17.39 10.54 -4.02
N SER A 205 17.83 11.68 -4.57
CA SER A 205 17.09 12.42 -5.61
C SER A 205 16.89 11.63 -6.91
N GLY A 206 17.72 10.62 -7.18
CA GLY A 206 17.61 9.73 -8.34
C GLY A 206 16.57 8.61 -8.21
N PHE A 207 15.98 8.41 -7.04
CA PHE A 207 14.95 7.40 -6.81
C PHE A 207 13.55 7.95 -7.12
N SER A 208 12.70 7.12 -7.74
CA SER A 208 11.31 7.46 -8.02
C SER A 208 10.47 7.47 -6.74
N SER A 209 9.54 8.42 -6.62
CA SER A 209 8.52 8.44 -5.56
C SER A 209 7.23 7.72 -5.93
N LYS A 210 7.12 7.11 -7.12
CA LYS A 210 5.91 6.38 -7.53
C LYS A 210 5.54 5.29 -6.53
N VAL A 211 4.23 5.19 -6.23
CA VAL A 211 3.64 4.22 -5.32
C VAL A 211 2.60 3.36 -6.02
N ALA A 212 2.20 2.24 -5.43
CA ALA A 212 1.25 1.29 -5.98
C ALA A 212 -0.21 1.65 -5.68
N GLY A 213 -0.45 2.48 -4.68
CA GLY A 213 -1.78 2.93 -4.28
C GLY A 213 -1.75 3.76 -3.01
N ALA A 214 -2.87 4.40 -2.69
CA ALA A 214 -3.00 5.22 -1.48
C ALA A 214 -4.35 5.04 -0.80
N VAL A 215 -4.36 5.15 0.54
CA VAL A 215 -5.56 5.20 1.38
C VAL A 215 -5.66 6.57 2.02
N ALA A 216 -6.64 7.36 1.59
CA ALA A 216 -6.88 8.72 2.05
C ALA A 216 -8.08 8.77 2.99
N GLN A 217 -7.87 9.06 4.27
CA GLN A 217 -8.93 9.13 5.27
C GLN A 217 -9.25 10.59 5.57
N TRP A 218 -10.52 10.99 5.36
CA TRP A 218 -11.03 12.37 5.56
C TRP A 218 -10.04 13.46 5.15
N GLY A 219 -9.54 13.33 3.91
CA GLY A 219 -8.68 14.29 3.25
C GLY A 219 -9.35 14.97 2.09
N GLY A 220 -8.58 15.73 1.33
CA GLY A 220 -9.03 16.44 0.14
C GLY A 220 -7.87 17.02 -0.66
N VAL A 221 -8.19 17.56 -1.82
CA VAL A 221 -7.25 18.28 -2.70
C VAL A 221 -7.66 19.74 -2.82
N HIS A 222 -6.71 20.61 -3.14
CA HIS A 222 -7.00 22.05 -3.34
C HIS A 222 -7.70 22.33 -4.68
N ASP A 223 -7.55 21.43 -5.66
CA ASP A 223 -8.20 21.45 -6.96
C ASP A 223 -8.32 20.00 -7.45
N VAL A 224 -9.47 19.61 -8.00
CA VAL A 224 -9.66 18.25 -8.55
C VAL A 224 -8.99 18.07 -9.90
N GLU A 225 -8.76 19.17 -10.63
CA GLU A 225 -8.11 19.16 -11.95
C GLU A 225 -6.63 18.73 -11.90
N VAL A 226 -6.03 18.65 -10.70
CA VAL A 226 -4.68 18.09 -10.52
C VAL A 226 -4.62 16.57 -10.67
N ILE A 227 -5.77 15.90 -10.79
CA ILE A 227 -5.84 14.44 -10.97
C ILE A 227 -5.77 14.13 -12.47
N ASP A 228 -4.57 13.78 -12.94
CA ASP A 228 -4.33 13.39 -14.33
C ASP A 228 -4.62 11.89 -14.53
N PRO A 229 -5.56 11.51 -15.43
CA PRO A 229 -5.82 10.10 -15.72
C PRO A 229 -4.62 9.30 -16.22
N ASP A 230 -3.67 9.95 -16.90
CA ASP A 230 -2.48 9.30 -17.46
C ASP A 230 -1.41 8.98 -16.36
N GLU A 231 -1.47 9.68 -15.23
CA GLU A 231 -0.56 9.50 -14.09
C GLU A 231 -1.29 8.98 -12.83
N TYR A 232 -2.51 8.48 -12.99
CA TYR A 232 -3.37 8.08 -11.89
C TYR A 232 -2.77 6.94 -11.04
N VAL A 233 -2.95 7.06 -9.73
CA VAL A 233 -2.58 6.07 -8.71
C VAL A 233 -3.86 5.53 -8.06
N PRO A 234 -4.06 4.20 -7.96
CA PRO A 234 -5.23 3.62 -7.30
C PRO A 234 -5.48 4.20 -5.91
N LEU A 235 -6.73 4.61 -5.65
CA LEU A 235 -7.10 5.38 -4.46
C LEU A 235 -8.25 4.76 -3.69
N CYS A 236 -8.09 4.56 -2.38
CA CYS A 236 -9.16 4.25 -1.45
C CYS A 236 -9.44 5.47 -0.57
N MET A 237 -10.69 5.93 -0.55
CA MET A 237 -11.10 7.09 0.24
C MET A 237 -12.12 6.68 1.31
N ILE A 238 -11.88 7.15 2.56
CA ILE A 238 -12.77 6.95 3.71
C ILE A 238 -13.11 8.33 4.26
N HIS A 239 -14.41 8.68 4.40
CA HIS A 239 -14.80 10.01 4.85
C HIS A 239 -16.15 10.00 5.58
N GLY A 240 -16.25 10.74 6.69
CA GLY A 240 -17.50 10.97 7.38
C GLY A 240 -18.38 12.00 6.64
N THR A 241 -19.67 11.72 6.48
CA THR A 241 -20.57 12.59 5.69
C THR A 241 -20.89 13.93 6.40
N GLU A 242 -20.66 14.02 7.72
CA GLU A 242 -20.85 15.24 8.51
C GLU A 242 -19.52 15.92 8.92
N ASP A 243 -18.45 15.65 8.17
CA ASP A 243 -17.14 16.24 8.44
C ASP A 243 -17.16 17.77 8.25
N ASN A 244 -16.92 18.49 9.33
CA ASN A 244 -16.90 19.94 9.39
C ASN A 244 -15.48 20.54 9.51
N VAL A 245 -14.44 19.67 9.47
CA VAL A 245 -13.01 20.05 9.53
C VAL A 245 -12.39 20.03 8.14
N VAL A 246 -12.42 18.88 7.45
CA VAL A 246 -12.13 18.78 6.01
C VAL A 246 -13.46 18.44 5.34
N PRO A 247 -13.94 19.27 4.40
CA PRO A 247 -15.27 19.06 3.83
C PRO A 247 -15.39 17.71 3.14
N TYR A 248 -16.52 17.02 3.36
CA TYR A 248 -16.88 15.79 2.65
C TYR A 248 -17.03 16.03 1.14
N ASP A 249 -17.76 17.10 0.77
CA ASP A 249 -17.90 17.59 -0.61
C ASP A 249 -16.79 18.60 -0.92
N SER A 250 -17.13 19.86 -0.97
CA SER A 250 -16.20 20.97 -1.16
C SER A 250 -16.56 22.16 -0.29
N GLY A 251 -15.57 22.85 0.20
CA GLY A 251 -15.78 23.97 1.10
C GLY A 251 -14.50 24.45 1.78
N PHE A 252 -14.66 25.40 2.69
CA PHE A 252 -13.55 25.81 3.54
C PHE A 252 -13.36 24.80 4.69
N CYS A 253 -12.10 24.45 4.95
CA CYS A 253 -11.77 23.67 6.13
C CYS A 253 -12.21 24.40 7.41
N TYR A 254 -12.54 23.62 8.47
CA TYR A 254 -13.03 24.16 9.73
C TYR A 254 -14.24 25.09 9.53
N SER A 255 -15.27 24.62 8.84
CA SER A 255 -16.45 25.40 8.41
C SER A 255 -17.17 26.14 9.53
N TYR A 256 -16.97 25.73 10.80
CA TYR A 256 -17.50 26.40 11.99
C TYR A 256 -16.68 27.60 12.49
N LEU A 257 -15.52 27.88 11.83
CA LEU A 257 -14.66 29.03 12.14
C LEU A 257 -14.75 30.11 11.06
N PRO A 258 -14.22 31.32 11.27
CA PRO A 258 -14.19 32.35 10.25
C PRO A 258 -13.46 31.89 8.99
N LEU A 259 -14.12 31.90 7.86
CA LEU A 259 -13.68 31.32 6.57
C LEU A 259 -12.33 31.81 6.05
N SER A 260 -11.95 33.06 6.39
CA SER A 260 -10.70 33.69 5.89
C SER A 260 -9.41 33.07 6.45
N PHE A 261 -9.51 32.17 7.44
CA PHE A 261 -8.34 31.57 8.08
C PHE A 261 -7.92 30.21 7.50
N PHE A 262 -8.78 29.57 6.74
CA PHE A 262 -8.55 28.18 6.29
C PHE A 262 -8.70 28.05 4.78
N PRO A 263 -7.97 27.11 4.15
CA PRO A 263 -8.05 26.88 2.71
C PRO A 263 -9.40 26.27 2.31
N TYR A 264 -9.79 26.51 1.05
CA TYR A 264 -10.87 25.79 0.38
C TYR A 264 -10.33 24.47 -0.12
N MET A 265 -11.10 23.38 0.04
CA MET A 265 -10.72 22.03 -0.34
C MET A 265 -11.87 21.31 -1.04
N TYR A 266 -11.53 20.36 -1.90
CA TYR A 266 -12.41 19.38 -2.50
C TYR A 266 -12.20 18.05 -1.78
N GLY A 267 -13.24 17.59 -1.05
CA GLY A 267 -13.18 16.40 -0.24
C GLY A 267 -13.43 15.11 -1.04
N SER A 268 -13.43 13.99 -0.34
CA SER A 268 -13.44 12.66 -0.97
C SER A 268 -14.64 12.40 -1.87
N HIS A 269 -15.83 12.94 -1.55
CA HIS A 269 -17.02 12.78 -2.41
C HIS A 269 -16.86 13.53 -3.75
N THR A 270 -16.35 14.76 -3.72
CA THR A 270 -16.07 15.51 -4.94
C THR A 270 -14.96 14.84 -5.75
N ILE A 271 -13.91 14.32 -5.11
CA ILE A 271 -12.86 13.56 -5.79
C ILE A 271 -13.45 12.30 -6.45
N ALA A 272 -14.29 11.53 -5.75
CA ALA A 272 -14.91 10.33 -6.31
C ALA A 272 -15.79 10.65 -7.53
N ASN A 273 -16.57 11.74 -7.49
CA ASN A 273 -17.36 12.18 -8.64
C ASN A 273 -16.46 12.57 -9.83
N HIS A 274 -15.38 13.30 -9.58
CA HIS A 274 -14.42 13.70 -10.62
C HIS A 274 -13.74 12.48 -11.26
N LEU A 275 -13.31 11.49 -10.47
CA LEU A 275 -12.75 10.23 -10.98
C LEU A 275 -13.75 9.49 -11.87
N SER A 276 -15.04 9.45 -11.47
CA SER A 276 -16.11 8.86 -12.27
C SER A 276 -16.31 9.61 -13.59
N ASP A 277 -16.27 10.94 -13.57
CA ASP A 277 -16.42 11.78 -14.78
C ASP A 277 -15.23 11.59 -15.75
N LEU A 278 -14.05 11.34 -15.24
CA LEU A 278 -12.87 10.96 -16.01
C LEU A 278 -12.88 9.52 -16.53
N GLY A 279 -13.87 8.71 -16.11
CA GLY A 279 -13.97 7.29 -16.47
C GLY A 279 -12.94 6.39 -15.77
N ILE A 280 -12.38 6.84 -14.67
CA ILE A 280 -11.47 6.05 -13.83
C ILE A 280 -12.32 5.12 -12.96
N GLU A 281 -12.09 3.81 -13.04
CA GLU A 281 -12.84 2.80 -12.27
C GLU A 281 -12.02 2.18 -11.12
N ASP A 282 -10.70 2.42 -11.08
CA ASP A 282 -9.79 1.81 -10.11
C ASP A 282 -9.67 2.65 -8.83
N TYR A 283 -10.80 2.93 -8.20
CA TYR A 283 -10.87 3.55 -6.89
C TYR A 283 -11.94 2.93 -6.00
N GLU A 284 -11.79 3.09 -4.69
CA GLU A 284 -12.80 2.76 -3.69
C GLU A 284 -13.19 4.01 -2.91
N PHE A 285 -14.49 4.23 -2.70
CA PHE A 285 -14.99 5.32 -1.87
C PHE A 285 -15.96 4.79 -0.83
N HIS A 286 -15.65 5.02 0.44
CA HIS A 286 -16.38 4.54 1.62
C HIS A 286 -16.90 5.72 2.45
N PRO A 287 -18.10 6.23 2.18
CA PRO A 287 -18.75 7.23 3.02
C PRO A 287 -19.22 6.60 4.34
N PHE A 288 -18.96 7.28 5.45
CA PHE A 288 -19.45 6.92 6.77
C PHE A 288 -20.58 7.88 7.18
N GLU A 289 -21.80 7.41 7.06
CA GLU A 289 -23.00 8.20 7.24
C GLU A 289 -23.15 8.73 8.67
N GLY A 290 -23.34 10.04 8.80
CA GLY A 290 -23.49 10.72 10.08
C GLY A 290 -22.21 10.84 10.91
N GLU A 291 -21.06 10.39 10.39
CA GLU A 291 -19.79 10.54 11.09
C GLU A 291 -19.12 11.88 10.77
N GLU A 292 -18.51 12.45 11.80
CA GLU A 292 -17.72 13.68 11.75
C GLU A 292 -16.24 13.37 11.42
N HIS A 293 -15.39 14.40 11.51
CA HIS A 293 -13.94 14.29 11.32
C HIS A 293 -13.29 13.36 12.34
N SER A 294 -12.36 12.50 11.88
CA SER A 294 -11.56 11.61 12.75
C SER A 294 -12.40 10.67 13.63
N PHE A 295 -13.49 10.15 13.10
CA PHE A 295 -14.55 9.45 13.85
C PHE A 295 -14.12 8.16 14.57
N TYR A 296 -12.94 7.62 14.32
CA TYR A 296 -12.42 6.46 15.05
C TYR A 296 -11.45 6.82 16.19
N ILE A 297 -11.12 8.11 16.37
CA ILE A 297 -10.17 8.52 17.41
C ILE A 297 -10.74 9.68 18.23
N THR A 298 -10.63 9.58 19.55
CA THR A 298 -11.06 10.61 20.48
C THR A 298 -9.84 11.27 21.12
N MET A 299 -9.77 12.59 21.11
CA MET A 299 -8.68 13.37 21.72
C MET A 299 -7.26 12.95 21.24
N TYR A 300 -7.15 12.35 20.04
CA TYR A 300 -5.91 11.83 19.43
C TYR A 300 -5.16 10.77 20.24
N THR A 301 -5.80 10.18 21.24
CA THR A 301 -5.17 9.23 22.17
C THR A 301 -5.98 7.96 22.41
N ILE A 302 -7.28 7.95 22.12
CA ILE A 302 -8.17 6.81 22.38
C ILE A 302 -8.79 6.38 21.06
N LEU A 303 -8.49 5.17 20.63
CA LEU A 303 -9.12 4.55 19.47
C LEU A 303 -10.48 3.96 19.84
N LEU A 304 -11.48 4.20 19.01
CA LEU A 304 -12.76 3.51 19.03
C LEU A 304 -12.60 2.25 18.17
N GLU A 305 -12.30 1.12 18.83
CA GLU A 305 -11.85 -0.11 18.19
C GLU A 305 -12.75 -0.56 17.04
N ASP A 306 -14.07 -0.63 17.20
CA ASP A 306 -14.99 -1.09 16.16
C ASP A 306 -14.89 -0.25 14.86
N LYS A 307 -14.76 1.07 15.00
CA LYS A 307 -14.64 2.00 13.87
C LYS A 307 -13.26 1.92 13.24
N PHE A 308 -12.22 1.85 14.08
CA PHE A 308 -10.85 1.67 13.62
C PHE A 308 -10.68 0.34 12.89
N ASP A 309 -11.23 -0.76 13.42
CA ASP A 309 -11.21 -2.08 12.78
C ASP A 309 -11.88 -2.04 11.40
N THR A 310 -12.99 -1.32 11.27
CA THR A 310 -13.67 -1.15 9.98
C THR A 310 -12.77 -0.43 8.99
N CYS A 311 -12.17 0.71 9.37
CA CYS A 311 -11.25 1.48 8.52
C CYS A 311 -9.99 0.67 8.18
N PHE A 312 -9.42 -0.04 9.16
CA PHE A 312 -8.27 -0.92 8.93
C PHE A 312 -8.59 -2.02 7.93
N ASN A 313 -9.75 -2.68 8.06
CA ASN A 313 -10.14 -3.76 7.15
C ASN A 313 -10.38 -3.25 5.72
N ILE A 314 -10.97 -2.06 5.55
CA ILE A 314 -11.10 -1.40 4.24
C ILE A 314 -9.70 -1.16 3.66
N ALA A 315 -8.83 -0.49 4.40
CA ALA A 315 -7.46 -0.19 3.96
C ALA A 315 -6.69 -1.47 3.58
N ARG A 316 -6.69 -2.48 4.47
CA ARG A 316 -6.02 -3.76 4.21
C ARG A 316 -6.56 -4.46 2.96
N ASN A 317 -7.87 -4.52 2.78
CA ASN A 317 -8.48 -5.16 1.61
C ASN A 317 -8.09 -4.43 0.32
N PHE A 318 -8.12 -3.11 0.34
CA PHE A 318 -7.67 -2.30 -0.79
C PHE A 318 -6.19 -2.58 -1.12
N LEU A 319 -5.30 -2.51 -0.15
CA LEU A 319 -3.88 -2.78 -0.36
C LEU A 319 -3.67 -4.21 -0.90
N TYR A 320 -4.32 -5.21 -0.29
CA TYR A 320 -4.22 -6.60 -0.71
C TYR A 320 -4.65 -6.82 -2.17
N ASN A 321 -5.72 -6.15 -2.60
CA ASN A 321 -6.23 -6.23 -3.97
C ASN A 321 -5.30 -5.56 -5.00
N HIS A 322 -4.46 -4.63 -4.57
CA HIS A 322 -3.52 -3.88 -5.43
C HIS A 322 -2.06 -4.34 -5.29
N LEU A 323 -1.80 -5.43 -4.54
CA LEU A 323 -0.47 -6.01 -4.52
C LEU A 323 -0.09 -6.53 -5.89
N ASP A 324 1.03 -6.03 -6.44
CA ASP A 324 1.67 -6.62 -7.61
C ASP A 324 2.55 -7.78 -7.13
N ILE A 325 1.92 -8.94 -6.92
CA ILE A 325 2.62 -10.15 -6.48
C ILE A 325 3.33 -10.77 -7.68
N HIS A 326 4.36 -10.10 -8.18
CA HIS A 326 5.27 -10.69 -9.13
C HIS A 326 6.24 -11.64 -8.42
N SER A 327 5.95 -12.94 -8.53
CA SER A 327 6.88 -14.05 -8.35
C SER A 327 7.58 -14.20 -7.00
N THR A 328 6.86 -14.68 -5.97
CA THR A 328 7.38 -15.74 -5.08
C THR A 328 6.20 -16.53 -4.54
N SER A 329 6.04 -17.76 -4.99
CA SER A 329 5.30 -18.93 -4.42
C SER A 329 3.86 -18.76 -3.83
N ASP A 330 3.25 -17.59 -3.75
CA ASP A 330 1.88 -17.39 -3.24
C ASP A 330 0.81 -17.17 -4.31
N VAL A 331 1.13 -17.51 -5.54
CA VAL A 331 0.29 -17.38 -6.74
C VAL A 331 -1.01 -18.19 -6.65
N SER A 332 -1.17 -19.11 -5.69
CA SER A 332 -2.26 -20.08 -5.77
C SER A 332 -3.65 -19.54 -5.43
N GLN A 333 -3.77 -18.56 -4.55
CA GLN A 333 -5.09 -18.09 -4.07
C GLN A 333 -5.61 -16.86 -4.82
N TYR A 334 -4.76 -15.88 -5.11
CA TYR A 334 -5.13 -14.74 -5.97
C TYR A 334 -5.51 -15.21 -7.39
N VAL A 335 -4.78 -16.22 -7.91
CA VAL A 335 -5.10 -16.87 -9.17
C VAL A 335 -6.46 -17.57 -9.09
N ALA A 336 -6.77 -18.29 -8.00
CA ALA A 336 -8.03 -19.02 -7.84
C ALA A 336 -9.28 -18.12 -7.86
N ASP A 337 -9.15 -16.85 -7.46
CA ASP A 337 -10.25 -15.90 -7.43
C ASP A 337 -10.49 -15.16 -8.73
N ASN A 338 -9.50 -15.05 -9.60
CA ASN A 338 -9.59 -14.29 -10.85
C ASN A 338 -9.45 -15.13 -12.13
N VAL A 339 -8.78 -16.28 -12.05
CA VAL A 339 -8.64 -17.20 -13.18
C VAL A 339 -9.00 -18.63 -12.75
N ARG A 340 -9.67 -19.36 -13.61
CA ARG A 340 -9.91 -20.80 -13.46
C ARG A 340 -9.12 -21.54 -14.52
N ILE A 341 -8.29 -22.49 -14.09
CA ILE A 341 -7.49 -23.36 -14.96
C ILE A 341 -7.84 -24.80 -14.60
N TYR A 342 -8.47 -25.51 -15.53
CA TYR A 342 -8.95 -26.86 -15.27
C TYR A 342 -9.04 -27.73 -16.53
N PRO A 343 -9.04 -29.07 -16.37
CA PRO A 343 -8.74 -29.82 -15.16
C PRO A 343 -7.24 -29.70 -14.79
N ASN A 344 -6.92 -29.74 -13.50
CA ASN A 344 -5.54 -29.82 -13.01
C ASN A 344 -5.46 -30.85 -11.87
N PRO A 345 -4.81 -32.02 -12.08
CA PRO A 345 -4.03 -32.43 -13.26
C PRO A 345 -4.84 -32.65 -14.55
N THR A 346 -4.19 -32.42 -15.71
CA THR A 346 -4.74 -32.72 -17.04
C THR A 346 -3.88 -33.76 -17.77
N SER A 347 -4.47 -34.43 -18.80
CA SER A 347 -3.72 -35.33 -19.69
C SER A 347 -3.68 -34.84 -21.13
N ASP A 348 -4.58 -33.95 -21.55
CA ASP A 348 -4.68 -33.57 -22.95
C ASP A 348 -5.15 -32.13 -23.16
N ILE A 349 -6.21 -31.73 -22.47
CA ILE A 349 -6.87 -30.44 -22.70
C ILE A 349 -6.88 -29.63 -21.39
N LEU A 350 -6.55 -28.34 -21.51
CA LEU A 350 -6.58 -27.35 -20.41
C LEU A 350 -7.51 -26.20 -20.76
N PHE A 351 -8.51 -25.97 -19.93
CA PHE A 351 -9.38 -24.81 -20.01
C PHE A 351 -8.88 -23.68 -19.12
N VAL A 352 -8.96 -22.48 -19.65
CA VAL A 352 -8.62 -21.25 -18.94
C VAL A 352 -9.80 -20.28 -19.04
N GLU A 353 -10.31 -19.83 -17.91
CA GLU A 353 -11.41 -18.89 -17.81
C GLU A 353 -11.03 -17.73 -16.89
N LEU A 354 -11.18 -16.50 -17.37
CA LEU A 354 -11.05 -15.28 -16.54
C LEU A 354 -12.42 -14.92 -15.96
N LYS A 355 -12.43 -14.57 -14.66
CA LYS A 355 -13.62 -14.04 -13.99
C LYS A 355 -13.84 -12.57 -14.37
N ARG A 356 -15.02 -12.04 -14.07
CA ARG A 356 -15.43 -10.64 -14.34
C ARG A 356 -15.55 -10.26 -15.81
N GLY A 357 -15.66 -11.22 -16.74
CA GLY A 357 -15.85 -10.94 -18.17
C GLY A 357 -14.60 -10.45 -18.92
N GLU A 358 -13.44 -10.52 -18.30
CA GLU A 358 -12.16 -10.20 -18.92
C GLU A 358 -11.88 -11.12 -20.09
N LYS A 359 -11.18 -10.61 -21.12
CA LYS A 359 -10.78 -11.39 -22.29
C LYS A 359 -9.32 -11.84 -22.15
N ILE A 360 -9.05 -13.08 -22.56
CA ILE A 360 -7.69 -13.60 -22.67
C ILE A 360 -6.99 -12.92 -23.85
N ALA A 361 -5.81 -12.37 -23.59
CA ALA A 361 -4.93 -11.84 -24.64
C ALA A 361 -3.86 -12.84 -25.05
N ASN A 362 -3.38 -13.67 -24.10
CA ASN A 362 -2.36 -14.70 -24.36
C ASN A 362 -2.33 -15.68 -23.19
N ILE A 363 -2.01 -16.95 -23.51
CA ILE A 363 -1.72 -18.02 -22.56
C ILE A 363 -0.39 -18.63 -22.97
N ALA A 364 0.59 -18.71 -22.06
CA ALA A 364 1.88 -19.33 -22.31
C ALA A 364 2.18 -20.39 -21.23
N LEU A 365 2.61 -21.57 -21.66
CA LEU A 365 3.09 -22.63 -20.80
C LEU A 365 4.62 -22.64 -20.78
N TYR A 366 5.17 -22.75 -19.59
CA TYR A 366 6.62 -22.82 -19.34
C TYR A 366 6.97 -24.15 -18.71
N ASP A 367 8.08 -24.75 -19.16
CA ASP A 367 8.70 -25.86 -18.46
C ASP A 367 9.43 -25.39 -17.17
N MET A 368 9.94 -26.35 -16.40
CA MET A 368 10.67 -26.07 -15.16
C MET A 368 12.02 -25.34 -15.38
N GLN A 369 12.45 -25.16 -16.61
CA GLN A 369 13.62 -24.38 -17.01
C GLN A 369 13.24 -22.97 -17.49
N GLY A 370 11.94 -22.62 -17.44
CA GLY A 370 11.43 -21.32 -17.86
C GLY A 370 11.32 -21.11 -19.36
N ARG A 371 11.37 -22.18 -20.15
CA ARG A 371 11.20 -22.13 -21.62
C ARG A 371 9.73 -22.25 -21.95
N ILE A 372 9.25 -21.43 -22.89
CA ILE A 372 7.90 -21.56 -23.44
C ILE A 372 7.82 -22.88 -24.25
N VAL A 373 6.88 -23.74 -23.89
CA VAL A 373 6.63 -25.02 -24.53
C VAL A 373 5.32 -25.08 -25.29
N GLU A 374 4.38 -24.14 -24.98
CA GLU A 374 3.11 -23.96 -25.67
C GLU A 374 2.65 -22.52 -25.54
N GLU A 375 1.97 -21.98 -26.54
CA GLU A 375 1.42 -20.63 -26.52
C GLU A 375 0.09 -20.59 -27.30
N SER A 376 -0.91 -19.88 -26.76
CA SER A 376 -2.24 -19.74 -27.34
C SER A 376 -2.87 -18.39 -26.98
N ASP A 377 -3.69 -17.84 -27.85
CA ASP A 377 -4.53 -16.65 -27.58
C ASP A 377 -5.98 -17.03 -27.21
N ALA A 378 -6.28 -18.32 -27.13
CA ALA A 378 -7.60 -18.84 -26.83
C ALA A 378 -7.58 -20.07 -25.92
N SER A 379 -8.70 -20.30 -25.24
CA SER A 379 -9.00 -21.50 -24.46
C SER A 379 -10.09 -22.31 -25.18
N PRO A 380 -10.01 -23.65 -25.22
CA PRO A 380 -9.03 -24.51 -24.56
C PRO A 380 -7.67 -24.63 -25.27
N ILE A 381 -6.67 -25.14 -24.54
CA ILE A 381 -5.33 -25.46 -25.08
C ILE A 381 -5.15 -26.99 -25.13
N PHE A 382 -4.55 -27.51 -26.21
CA PHE A 382 -4.28 -28.93 -26.37
C PHE A 382 -2.84 -29.22 -25.96
N LEU A 383 -2.65 -30.10 -24.98
CA LEU A 383 -1.38 -30.38 -24.32
C LEU A 383 -0.90 -31.83 -24.49
N GLY A 384 -1.66 -32.69 -25.22
CA GLY A 384 -1.38 -34.12 -25.37
C GLY A 384 -0.04 -34.45 -26.05
N HIS A 385 0.63 -33.45 -26.64
CA HIS A 385 1.97 -33.57 -27.20
C HIS A 385 3.10 -33.28 -26.20
N LEU A 386 2.78 -32.75 -25.03
CA LEU A 386 3.77 -32.42 -24.01
C LEU A 386 4.03 -33.59 -23.07
N PRO A 387 5.27 -33.78 -22.62
CA PRO A 387 5.61 -34.82 -21.65
C PRO A 387 4.87 -34.66 -20.33
N SER A 388 4.58 -35.77 -19.66
CA SER A 388 4.06 -35.71 -18.28
C SER A 388 5.05 -34.99 -17.38
N GLY A 389 4.53 -34.03 -16.57
CA GLY A 389 5.39 -33.17 -15.76
C GLY A 389 4.65 -32.01 -15.10
N VAL A 390 5.45 -31.16 -14.50
CA VAL A 390 4.98 -29.90 -13.88
C VAL A 390 5.32 -28.73 -14.78
N TYR A 391 4.34 -27.87 -15.02
CA TYR A 391 4.45 -26.70 -15.89
C TYR A 391 3.89 -25.47 -15.17
N ALA A 392 4.34 -24.27 -15.56
CA ALA A 392 3.73 -23.00 -15.18
C ALA A 392 2.90 -22.44 -16.35
N VAL A 393 1.64 -22.14 -16.11
CA VAL A 393 0.76 -21.48 -17.09
C VAL A 393 0.66 -20.00 -16.73
N GLN A 394 1.10 -19.13 -17.63
CA GLN A 394 0.88 -17.69 -17.53
C GLN A 394 -0.30 -17.29 -18.42
N VAL A 395 -1.28 -16.61 -17.86
CA VAL A 395 -2.44 -16.06 -18.55
C VAL A 395 -2.34 -14.53 -18.53
N LYS A 396 -2.36 -13.90 -19.70
CA LYS A 396 -2.39 -12.45 -19.84
C LYS A 396 -3.80 -12.02 -20.27
N ALA A 397 -4.43 -11.17 -19.48
CA ALA A 397 -5.70 -10.55 -19.85
C ALA A 397 -5.50 -9.36 -20.80
N SER A 398 -6.57 -8.95 -21.50
CA SER A 398 -6.53 -7.84 -22.48
C SER A 398 -6.26 -6.47 -21.84
N ASN A 399 -6.52 -6.33 -20.54
CA ASN A 399 -6.18 -5.14 -19.75
C ASN A 399 -4.73 -5.13 -19.22
N GLY A 400 -3.90 -6.08 -19.65
CA GLY A 400 -2.49 -6.19 -19.27
C GLY A 400 -2.21 -7.02 -18.02
N ARG A 401 -3.23 -7.38 -17.23
CA ARG A 401 -3.06 -8.23 -16.02
C ARG A 401 -2.53 -9.61 -16.39
N LYS A 402 -1.66 -10.16 -15.54
CA LYS A 402 -1.05 -11.47 -15.72
C LYS A 402 -1.38 -12.38 -14.53
N PHE A 403 -1.66 -13.64 -14.81
CA PHE A 403 -1.91 -14.68 -13.81
C PHE A 403 -0.99 -15.85 -14.10
N ILE A 404 -0.39 -16.44 -13.06
CA ILE A 404 0.48 -17.63 -13.21
C ILE A 404 -0.04 -18.72 -12.29
N GLN A 405 -0.20 -19.93 -12.82
CA GLN A 405 -0.65 -21.09 -12.06
C GLN A 405 0.16 -22.33 -12.43
N LYS A 406 0.46 -23.16 -11.44
CA LYS A 406 1.05 -24.49 -11.63
C LYS A 406 0.02 -25.45 -12.24
N VAL A 407 0.43 -26.18 -13.28
CA VAL A 407 -0.36 -27.24 -13.91
C VAL A 407 0.45 -28.52 -13.94
N VAL A 408 -0.22 -29.65 -13.73
CA VAL A 408 0.38 -30.98 -13.81
C VAL A 408 -0.22 -31.69 -15.01
N ILE A 409 0.64 -32.11 -15.97
CA ILE A 409 0.30 -32.94 -17.11
C ILE A 409 0.62 -34.40 -16.72
N LYS A 410 -0.37 -35.30 -16.91
CA LYS A 410 -0.25 -36.75 -16.60
C LYS A 410 0.11 -37.57 -17.82
#